data_1a61bb1b8562abb757c1d0925d926771
#
_entry.id   1a61bb1b8562abb757c1d0925d926771
#
_cell.length_a   1.000
_cell.length_b   1.000
_cell.length_c   1.000
_cell.angle_alpha   90.00
_cell.angle_beta   90.00
_cell.angle_gamma   90.00
#
_symmetry.space_group_name_H-M   'P 1'
#
loop_
_entity.id
_entity.type
_entity.pdbx_description
1 polymer ?
#
loop_
_entity_poly.entity_id
_entity_poly.type
_entity_poly.pdbx_seq_one_letter_code
_entity_poly.pdbx_strand_id
1 'polypeptide(L)'
;MKKNSNLSSVFGYLALSSGSIWFGAYVARLLTTYQMFEETDFVLKNYLTNANLSTIFQTIFPIVNLTFYSYIVMIITFTLFLISSRIKLKKNGWLLIVSLIIYLTLPLESLLLMIDYKMIVLFMNEQFGSEQILLLIIERMSKLSSFPIILVLSYLTIPYFLVFKPFTLEATDEN
;
A
#
# COMPACT_ATOMS: atom_id res chain seq x y z
N MET A 1 25.29 22.81 9.43
CA MET A 1 24.70 21.46 9.60
C MET A 1 23.16 21.40 9.70
N LYS A 2 22.40 22.50 9.80
CA LYS A 2 20.92 22.52 9.92
C LYS A 2 20.13 22.14 8.62
N LYS A 3 20.70 22.35 7.44
CA LYS A 3 19.96 22.20 6.16
C LYS A 3 19.53 20.75 5.82
N ASN A 4 20.30 19.73 6.24
CA ASN A 4 19.97 18.33 5.95
C ASN A 4 18.88 17.77 6.89
N SER A 5 18.70 18.35 8.07
CA SER A 5 17.64 17.95 9.01
C SER A 5 16.24 18.27 8.46
N ASN A 6 16.06 19.43 7.81
CA ASN A 6 14.76 19.84 7.26
C ASN A 6 14.35 18.96 6.08
N LEU A 7 15.28 18.57 5.21
CA LEU A 7 14.98 17.75 4.05
C LEU A 7 14.54 16.34 4.44
N SER A 8 15.23 15.73 5.41
CA SER A 8 14.83 14.42 5.92
C SER A 8 13.46 14.46 6.61
N SER A 9 13.15 15.53 7.33
CA SER A 9 11.83 15.70 7.95
C SER A 9 10.71 15.81 6.89
N VAL A 10 10.98 16.53 5.80
CA VAL A 10 10.04 16.62 4.66
C VAL A 10 9.79 15.25 4.04
N PHE A 11 10.84 14.48 3.77
CA PHE A 11 10.67 13.13 3.22
C PHE A 11 9.96 12.19 4.21
N GLY A 12 10.25 12.27 5.51
CA GLY A 12 9.54 11.52 6.53
C GLY A 12 8.06 11.87 6.60
N TYR A 13 7.72 13.16 6.53
CA TYR A 13 6.33 13.63 6.48
C TYR A 13 5.61 13.12 5.22
N LEU A 14 6.23 13.24 4.05
CA LEU A 14 5.64 12.76 2.79
C LEU A 14 5.45 11.24 2.81
N ALA A 15 6.41 10.48 3.33
CA ALA A 15 6.29 9.04 3.47
C ALA A 15 5.13 8.64 4.40
N LEU A 16 5.00 9.33 5.53
CA LEU A 16 3.91 9.06 6.47
C LEU A 16 2.54 9.42 5.87
N SER A 17 2.43 10.58 5.24
CA SER A 17 1.17 11.04 4.63
C SER A 17 0.74 10.13 3.48
N SER A 18 1.66 9.84 2.53
CA SER A 18 1.35 8.95 1.41
C SER A 18 1.09 7.51 1.87
N GLY A 19 1.80 7.03 2.89
CA GLY A 19 1.56 5.73 3.50
C GLY A 19 0.19 5.62 4.17
N SER A 20 -0.26 6.66 4.87
CA SER A 20 -1.60 6.71 5.48
C SER A 20 -2.69 6.71 4.42
N ILE A 21 -2.52 7.50 3.35
CA ILE A 21 -3.46 7.54 2.21
C ILE A 21 -3.51 6.17 1.53
N TRP A 22 -2.35 5.59 1.23
CA TRP A 22 -2.26 4.27 0.62
C TRP A 22 -2.96 3.20 1.46
N PHE A 23 -2.66 3.16 2.76
CA PHE A 23 -3.23 2.15 3.65
C PHE A 23 -4.75 2.26 3.74
N GLY A 24 -5.30 3.47 3.90
CA GLY A 24 -6.74 3.70 3.90
C GLY A 24 -7.41 3.29 2.59
N ALA A 25 -6.82 3.69 1.45
CA ALA A 25 -7.30 3.31 0.11
C ALA A 25 -7.20 1.80 -0.12
N TYR A 26 -6.12 1.15 0.35
CA TYR A 26 -5.92 -0.29 0.24
C TYR A 26 -7.01 -1.07 0.98
N VAL A 27 -7.29 -0.71 2.24
CA VAL A 27 -8.35 -1.35 3.03
C VAL A 27 -9.73 -1.11 2.43
N ALA A 28 -10.03 0.13 2.02
CA ALA A 28 -11.30 0.46 1.36
C ALA A 28 -11.50 -0.35 0.08
N ARG A 29 -10.45 -0.43 -0.76
CA ARG A 29 -10.47 -1.24 -1.99
C ARG A 29 -10.67 -2.71 -1.70
N LEU A 30 -9.96 -3.26 -0.71
CA LEU A 30 -10.08 -4.66 -0.32
C LEU A 30 -11.53 -4.99 0.05
N LEU A 31 -12.13 -4.22 0.95
CA LEU A 31 -13.51 -4.41 1.39
C LEU A 31 -14.50 -4.29 0.24
N THR A 32 -14.36 -3.26 -0.60
CA THR A 32 -15.24 -3.03 -1.76
C THR A 32 -15.15 -4.19 -2.76
N THR A 33 -13.94 -4.69 -3.00
CA THR A 33 -13.73 -5.78 -3.96
C THR A 33 -14.29 -7.10 -3.43
N TYR A 34 -14.05 -7.43 -2.15
CA TYR A 34 -14.62 -8.64 -1.55
C TYR A 34 -16.16 -8.61 -1.53
N GLN A 35 -16.77 -7.43 -1.38
CA GLN A 35 -18.23 -7.29 -1.40
C GLN A 35 -18.87 -7.67 -2.74
N MET A 36 -18.09 -7.71 -3.83
CA MET A 36 -18.59 -8.07 -5.17
C MET A 36 -18.82 -9.57 -5.35
N PHE A 37 -18.17 -10.42 -4.54
CA PHE A 37 -18.15 -11.87 -4.73
C PHE A 37 -18.93 -12.59 -3.63
N GLU A 38 -19.42 -13.79 -3.97
CA GLU A 38 -19.91 -14.78 -3.00
C GLU A 38 -18.72 -15.32 -2.19
N GLU A 39 -19.00 -15.88 -1.01
CA GLU A 39 -17.97 -16.14 0.01
C GLU A 39 -16.89 -17.15 -0.39
N THR A 40 -17.08 -17.99 -1.38
CA THR A 40 -16.19 -19.15 -1.62
C THR A 40 -15.46 -19.22 -2.96
N ASP A 41 -16.01 -18.71 -4.07
CA ASP A 41 -15.49 -19.09 -5.41
C ASP A 41 -15.29 -17.94 -6.41
N PHE A 42 -15.11 -16.70 -5.99
CA PHE A 42 -15.05 -15.53 -6.89
C PHE A 42 -16.21 -15.46 -7.88
N VAL A 43 -17.35 -16.03 -7.51
CA VAL A 43 -18.60 -15.90 -8.26
C VAL A 43 -19.21 -14.55 -7.93
N LEU A 44 -19.55 -13.77 -8.95
CA LEU A 44 -20.21 -12.48 -8.74
C LEU A 44 -21.56 -12.66 -8.08
N LYS A 45 -21.88 -11.78 -7.14
CA LYS A 45 -23.21 -11.73 -6.54
C LYS A 45 -24.28 -11.45 -7.58
N ASN A 46 -25.46 -12.02 -7.37
CA ASN A 46 -26.58 -12.02 -8.34
C ASN A 46 -27.07 -10.64 -8.80
N TYR A 47 -26.81 -9.58 -8.00
CA TYR A 47 -27.17 -8.21 -8.38
C TYR A 47 -26.16 -7.54 -9.31
N LEU A 48 -24.97 -8.18 -9.52
CA LEU A 48 -23.94 -7.72 -10.42
C LEU A 48 -24.13 -8.35 -11.79
N THR A 49 -24.66 -7.55 -12.70
CA THR A 49 -24.94 -7.96 -14.09
C THR A 49 -23.97 -7.28 -15.05
N ASN A 50 -23.80 -7.82 -16.25
CA ASN A 50 -22.96 -7.20 -17.29
C ASN A 50 -23.37 -5.75 -17.59
N ALA A 51 -24.63 -5.39 -17.37
CA ALA A 51 -25.14 -4.05 -17.61
C ALA A 51 -24.65 -3.02 -16.57
N ASN A 52 -24.41 -3.43 -15.31
CA ASN A 52 -23.99 -2.51 -14.25
C ASN A 52 -22.51 -2.62 -13.89
N LEU A 53 -21.80 -3.68 -14.29
CA LEU A 53 -20.39 -3.90 -14.00
C LEU A 53 -19.50 -2.74 -14.46
N SER A 54 -19.74 -2.22 -15.65
CA SER A 54 -18.96 -1.09 -16.19
C SER A 54 -19.03 0.13 -15.28
N THR A 55 -20.23 0.49 -14.82
CA THR A 55 -20.45 1.62 -13.89
C THR A 55 -19.76 1.39 -12.54
N ILE A 56 -19.83 0.16 -12.02
CA ILE A 56 -19.19 -0.21 -10.75
C ILE A 56 -17.68 -0.09 -10.87
N PHE A 57 -17.08 -0.59 -11.95
CA PHE A 57 -15.64 -0.50 -12.16
C PHE A 57 -15.18 0.95 -12.31
N GLN A 58 -15.95 1.80 -13.03
CA GLN A 58 -15.66 3.23 -13.10
C GLN A 58 -15.69 3.90 -11.71
N THR A 59 -16.59 3.48 -10.82
CA THR A 59 -16.67 3.98 -9.45
C THR A 59 -15.48 3.53 -8.59
N ILE A 60 -14.96 2.32 -8.80
CA ILE A 60 -13.81 1.79 -8.07
C ILE A 60 -12.48 2.34 -8.61
N PHE A 61 -12.41 2.73 -9.87
CA PHE A 61 -11.19 3.15 -10.54
C PHE A 61 -10.38 4.26 -9.81
N PRO A 62 -11.00 5.32 -9.25
CA PRO A 62 -10.26 6.31 -8.47
C PRO A 62 -9.51 5.72 -7.26
N ILE A 63 -10.10 4.71 -6.60
CA ILE A 63 -9.44 4.02 -5.47
C ILE A 63 -8.25 3.20 -5.95
N VAL A 64 -8.34 2.56 -7.12
CA VAL A 64 -7.21 1.83 -7.74
C VAL A 64 -6.06 2.79 -8.02
N ASN A 65 -6.34 3.93 -8.66
CA ASN A 65 -5.35 4.96 -8.93
C ASN A 65 -4.71 5.49 -7.64
N LEU A 66 -5.54 5.82 -6.66
CA LEU A 66 -5.07 6.35 -5.38
C LEU A 66 -4.13 5.35 -4.68
N THR A 67 -4.52 4.07 -4.63
CA THR A 67 -3.70 3.01 -4.05
C THR A 67 -2.37 2.87 -4.80
N PHE A 68 -2.40 2.87 -6.12
CA PHE A 68 -1.21 2.70 -6.96
C PHE A 68 -0.20 3.85 -6.77
N TYR A 69 -0.63 5.09 -6.97
CA TYR A 69 0.27 6.24 -6.92
C TYR A 69 0.75 6.54 -5.50
N SER A 70 -0.11 6.43 -4.48
CA SER A 70 0.29 6.70 -3.10
C SER A 70 1.31 5.68 -2.58
N TYR A 71 1.25 4.41 -3.01
CA TYR A 71 2.26 3.42 -2.70
C TYR A 71 3.63 3.77 -3.29
N ILE A 72 3.68 4.12 -4.57
CA ILE A 72 4.92 4.51 -5.24
C ILE A 72 5.55 5.73 -4.53
N VAL A 73 4.74 6.74 -4.23
CA VAL A 73 5.21 7.94 -3.51
C VAL A 73 5.72 7.57 -2.12
N MET A 74 5.02 6.71 -1.39
CA MET A 74 5.45 6.23 -0.06
C MET A 74 6.81 5.55 -0.13
N ILE A 75 7.01 4.60 -1.03
CA ILE A 75 8.28 3.86 -1.15
C ILE A 75 9.45 4.79 -1.50
N ILE A 76 9.26 5.69 -2.47
CA ILE A 76 10.30 6.64 -2.89
C ILE A 76 10.65 7.58 -1.73
N THR A 77 9.66 8.18 -1.10
CA THR A 77 9.89 9.17 -0.03
C THR A 77 10.42 8.53 1.24
N PHE A 78 9.99 7.30 1.58
CA PHE A 78 10.53 6.54 2.70
C PHE A 78 12.00 6.17 2.49
N THR A 79 12.35 5.73 1.29
CA THR A 79 13.75 5.42 0.92
C THR A 79 14.62 6.69 1.01
N LEU A 80 14.15 7.81 0.46
CA LEU A 80 14.85 9.10 0.57
C LEU A 80 14.96 9.57 2.03
N PHE A 81 13.95 9.35 2.85
CA PHE A 81 14.01 9.60 4.29
C PHE A 81 15.13 8.79 4.96
N LEU A 82 15.20 7.49 4.72
CA LEU A 82 16.25 6.64 5.32
C LEU A 82 17.66 7.09 4.90
N ILE A 83 17.85 7.43 3.62
CA ILE A 83 19.16 7.89 3.09
C ILE A 83 19.54 9.24 3.69
N SER A 84 18.57 10.18 3.77
CA SER A 84 18.86 11.57 4.19
C SER A 84 18.91 11.76 5.71
N SER A 85 18.21 10.91 6.47
CA SER A 85 18.08 11.09 7.93
C SER A 85 19.34 10.79 8.72
N ARG A 86 20.30 10.01 8.15
CA ARG A 86 21.51 9.52 8.85
C ARG A 86 21.20 8.79 10.17
N ILE A 87 19.97 8.39 10.41
CA ILE A 87 19.57 7.64 11.61
C ILE A 87 20.23 6.26 11.57
N LYS A 88 20.96 5.92 12.62
CA LYS A 88 21.58 4.59 12.75
C LYS A 88 20.48 3.58 13.11
N LEU A 89 20.06 2.74 12.16
CA LEU A 89 19.03 1.71 12.37
C LEU A 89 19.36 0.78 13.52
N LYS A 90 20.67 0.45 13.74
CA LYS A 90 21.13 -0.37 14.87
C LYS A 90 20.81 0.23 16.25
N LYS A 91 20.71 1.56 16.36
CA LYS A 91 20.34 2.25 17.60
C LYS A 91 18.84 2.55 17.72
N ASN A 92 18.10 2.39 16.63
CA ASN A 92 16.67 2.72 16.52
C ASN A 92 15.91 1.49 16.00
N GLY A 93 15.73 0.48 16.86
CA GLY A 93 15.12 -0.79 16.49
C GLY A 93 13.68 -0.64 15.95
N TRP A 94 12.94 0.35 16.44
CA TRP A 94 11.62 0.67 15.92
C TRP A 94 11.64 1.00 14.42
N LEU A 95 12.62 1.81 13.98
CA LEU A 95 12.76 2.19 12.57
C LEU A 95 13.25 1.02 11.72
N LEU A 96 14.09 0.14 12.30
CA LEU A 96 14.50 -1.09 11.64
C LEU A 96 13.30 -2.00 11.36
N ILE A 97 12.40 -2.19 12.35
CA ILE A 97 11.20 -3.01 12.19
C ILE A 97 10.26 -2.41 11.14
N VAL A 98 10.01 -1.11 11.19
CA VAL A 98 9.20 -0.42 10.16
C VAL A 98 9.81 -0.61 8.78
N SER A 99 11.14 -0.46 8.65
CA SER A 99 11.84 -0.69 7.37
C SER A 99 11.70 -2.12 6.88
N LEU A 100 11.80 -3.10 7.78
CA LEU A 100 11.62 -4.52 7.44
C LEU A 100 10.19 -4.79 6.95
N ILE A 101 9.17 -4.28 7.63
CA ILE A 101 7.77 -4.44 7.18
C ILE A 101 7.62 -3.91 5.75
N ILE A 102 8.06 -2.68 5.49
CA ILE A 102 7.90 -2.03 4.18
C ILE A 102 8.68 -2.77 3.09
N TYR A 103 9.94 -3.13 3.32
CA TYR A 103 10.78 -3.75 2.28
C TYR A 103 10.56 -5.24 2.09
N LEU A 104 10.10 -5.98 3.12
CA LEU A 104 9.71 -7.39 2.94
C LEU A 104 8.38 -7.53 2.19
N THR A 105 7.47 -6.58 2.36
CA THR A 105 6.20 -6.58 1.62
C THR A 105 6.34 -6.04 0.20
N LEU A 106 7.38 -5.25 -0.08
CA LEU A 106 7.60 -4.60 -1.39
C LEU A 106 7.60 -5.56 -2.59
N PRO A 107 8.30 -6.72 -2.58
CA PRO A 107 8.28 -7.64 -3.72
C PRO A 107 6.87 -8.18 -4.02
N LEU A 108 6.11 -8.50 -2.97
CA LEU A 108 4.75 -9.02 -3.09
C LEU A 108 3.78 -7.95 -3.60
N GLU A 109 3.86 -6.74 -3.03
CA GLU A 109 3.07 -5.60 -3.52
C GLU A 109 3.45 -5.20 -4.95
N SER A 110 4.71 -5.36 -5.35
CA SER A 110 5.14 -5.09 -6.74
C SER A 110 4.41 -5.99 -7.74
N LEU A 111 4.15 -7.26 -7.40
CA LEU A 111 3.38 -8.16 -8.24
C LEU A 111 1.92 -7.70 -8.38
N LEU A 112 1.33 -7.20 -7.30
CA LEU A 112 -0.03 -6.65 -7.33
C LEU A 112 -0.09 -5.32 -8.10
N LEU A 113 0.93 -4.48 -7.96
CA LEU A 113 1.05 -3.23 -8.72
C LEU A 113 1.12 -3.46 -10.24
N MET A 114 1.73 -4.57 -10.69
CA MET A 114 1.74 -4.91 -12.12
C MET A 114 0.32 -5.17 -12.64
N ILE A 115 -0.53 -5.81 -11.85
CA ILE A 115 -1.94 -6.04 -12.20
C ILE A 115 -2.71 -4.72 -12.17
N ASP A 116 -2.48 -3.88 -11.15
CA ASP A 116 -3.09 -2.57 -11.02
C ASP A 116 -2.71 -1.66 -12.20
N TYR A 117 -1.46 -1.69 -12.64
CA TYR A 117 -1.01 -0.98 -13.84
C TYR A 117 -1.77 -1.41 -15.10
N LYS A 118 -1.95 -2.74 -15.30
CA LYS A 118 -2.75 -3.24 -16.42
C LYS A 118 -4.19 -2.72 -16.38
N MET A 119 -4.82 -2.71 -15.19
CA MET A 119 -6.16 -2.14 -15.03
C MET A 119 -6.19 -0.64 -15.38
N ILE A 120 -5.21 0.13 -14.90
CA ILE A 120 -5.12 1.57 -15.18
C ILE A 120 -5.00 1.81 -16.69
N VAL A 121 -4.13 1.07 -17.38
CA VAL A 121 -3.96 1.20 -18.84
C VAL A 121 -5.24 0.87 -19.60
N LEU A 122 -5.99 -0.16 -19.20
CA LEU A 122 -7.28 -0.49 -19.81
C LEU A 122 -8.31 0.64 -19.63
N PHE A 123 -8.39 1.21 -18.43
CA PHE A 123 -9.29 2.34 -18.17
C PHE A 123 -8.94 3.59 -18.99
N MET A 124 -7.64 3.88 -19.14
CA MET A 124 -7.17 5.05 -19.89
C MET A 124 -7.45 4.94 -21.41
N ASN A 125 -7.51 3.73 -21.95
CA ASN A 125 -7.69 3.50 -23.38
C ASN A 125 -9.17 3.55 -23.83
N GLU A 126 -10.13 3.81 -22.92
CA GLU A 126 -11.58 3.91 -23.18
C GLU A 126 -12.23 2.69 -23.87
N GLN A 127 -11.46 1.64 -24.14
CA GLN A 127 -11.89 0.42 -24.85
C GLN A 127 -11.92 -0.82 -23.95
N PHE A 128 -12.18 -0.62 -22.66
CA PHE A 128 -12.18 -1.75 -21.74
C PHE A 128 -13.50 -2.54 -21.77
N GLY A 129 -13.38 -3.84 -21.93
CA GLY A 129 -14.49 -4.77 -21.63
C GLY A 129 -14.60 -4.99 -20.13
N SER A 130 -15.81 -4.93 -19.56
CA SER A 130 -16.04 -5.21 -18.14
C SER A 130 -15.48 -6.58 -17.72
N GLU A 131 -15.51 -7.56 -18.62
CA GLU A 131 -14.95 -8.89 -18.41
C GLU A 131 -13.43 -8.87 -18.19
N GLN A 132 -12.69 -8.07 -18.97
CA GLN A 132 -11.24 -7.97 -18.85
C GLN A 132 -10.83 -7.39 -17.49
N ILE A 133 -11.55 -6.38 -17.01
CA ILE A 133 -11.30 -5.78 -15.69
C ILE A 133 -11.66 -6.76 -14.59
N LEU A 134 -12.79 -7.48 -14.72
CA LEU A 134 -13.19 -8.50 -13.77
C LEU A 134 -12.10 -9.58 -13.61
N LEU A 135 -11.55 -10.08 -14.73
CA LEU A 135 -10.48 -11.06 -14.70
C LEU A 135 -9.23 -10.54 -13.99
N LEU A 136 -8.84 -9.28 -14.19
CA LEU A 136 -7.72 -8.68 -13.48
C LEU A 136 -7.99 -8.52 -11.97
N ILE A 137 -9.23 -8.20 -11.59
CA ILE A 137 -9.63 -8.14 -10.17
C ILE A 137 -9.51 -9.53 -9.54
N ILE A 138 -10.04 -10.57 -10.21
CA ILE A 138 -9.94 -11.96 -9.75
C ILE A 138 -8.47 -12.40 -9.68
N GLU A 139 -7.67 -12.11 -10.73
CA GLU A 139 -6.22 -12.40 -10.72
C GLU A 139 -5.53 -11.76 -9.51
N ARG A 140 -5.84 -10.50 -9.20
CA ARG A 140 -5.26 -9.79 -8.06
C ARG A 140 -5.65 -10.41 -6.72
N MET A 141 -6.91 -10.84 -6.57
CA MET A 141 -7.40 -11.45 -5.33
C MET A 141 -6.85 -12.86 -5.13
N SER A 142 -6.77 -13.66 -6.21
CA SER A 142 -6.32 -15.05 -6.16
C SER A 142 -4.81 -15.18 -6.01
N LYS A 143 -4.04 -14.24 -6.58
CA LYS A 143 -2.58 -14.37 -6.75
C LYS A 143 -1.80 -14.52 -5.44
N LEU A 144 -2.25 -13.88 -4.36
CA LEU A 144 -1.58 -13.91 -3.05
C LEU A 144 -2.52 -14.33 -1.92
N SER A 145 -3.69 -14.87 -2.24
CA SER A 145 -4.66 -15.45 -1.28
C SER A 145 -4.79 -14.66 0.03
N SER A 146 -4.14 -15.13 1.11
CA SER A 146 -4.20 -14.53 2.45
C SER A 146 -3.26 -13.36 2.67
N PHE A 147 -2.37 -13.04 1.73
CA PHE A 147 -1.38 -11.97 1.88
C PHE A 147 -1.97 -10.58 2.17
N PRO A 148 -3.07 -10.15 1.55
CA PRO A 148 -3.69 -8.86 1.85
C PRO A 148 -4.03 -8.67 3.32
N ILE A 149 -4.48 -9.72 4.01
CA ILE A 149 -4.82 -9.67 5.45
C ILE A 149 -3.52 -9.54 6.27
N ILE A 150 -2.50 -10.34 5.96
CA ILE A 150 -1.19 -10.28 6.62
C ILE A 150 -0.58 -8.89 6.46
N LEU A 151 -0.68 -8.31 5.27
CA LEU A 151 -0.20 -6.97 4.98
C LEU A 151 -0.93 -5.93 5.82
N VAL A 152 -2.26 -5.94 5.85
CA VAL A 152 -3.05 -5.01 6.66
C VAL A 152 -2.65 -5.10 8.13
N LEU A 153 -2.56 -6.30 8.70
CA LEU A 153 -2.15 -6.50 10.09
C LEU A 153 -0.73 -6.00 10.35
N SER A 154 0.20 -6.25 9.43
CA SER A 154 1.59 -5.78 9.55
C SER A 154 1.67 -4.25 9.53
N TYR A 155 0.97 -3.59 8.62
CA TYR A 155 0.97 -2.14 8.53
C TYR A 155 0.24 -1.45 9.69
N LEU A 156 -0.76 -2.09 10.30
CA LEU A 156 -1.40 -1.61 11.53
C LEU A 156 -0.44 -1.50 12.71
N THR A 157 0.68 -2.23 12.71
CA THR A 157 1.69 -2.13 13.75
C THR A 157 2.59 -0.90 13.61
N ILE A 158 2.69 -0.32 12.40
CA ILE A 158 3.60 0.82 12.13
C ILE A 158 3.29 2.03 13.03
N PRO A 159 2.03 2.49 13.21
CA PRO A 159 1.72 3.57 14.14
C PRO A 159 2.23 3.33 15.56
N TYR A 160 2.11 2.09 16.05
CA TYR A 160 2.66 1.72 17.35
C TYR A 160 4.17 1.99 17.43
N PHE A 161 4.95 1.52 16.46
CA PHE A 161 6.39 1.74 16.42
C PHE A 161 6.77 3.22 16.29
N LEU A 162 5.97 3.99 15.56
CA LEU A 162 6.22 5.44 15.39
C LEU A 162 5.96 6.24 16.66
N VAL A 163 4.91 5.88 17.42
CA VAL A 163 4.51 6.60 18.64
C VAL A 163 5.39 6.20 19.81
N PHE A 164 5.52 4.91 20.07
CA PHE A 164 6.20 4.41 21.28
C PHE A 164 7.71 4.25 21.10
N LYS A 165 8.24 4.18 19.89
CA LYS A 165 9.65 4.02 19.55
C LYS A 165 10.37 2.97 20.39
N PRO A 166 9.82 1.76 20.57
CA PRO A 166 10.44 0.72 21.38
C PRO A 166 11.81 0.36 20.78
N PHE A 167 12.69 -0.24 21.59
CA PHE A 167 14.04 -0.64 21.18
C PHE A 167 14.94 0.52 20.70
N THR A 168 14.71 1.73 21.22
CA THR A 168 15.66 2.82 21.07
C THR A 168 16.76 2.66 22.13
N LEU A 169 18.01 2.52 21.71
CA LEU A 169 19.14 2.52 22.62
C LEU A 169 19.42 3.97 23.02
N GLU A 170 19.23 4.29 24.30
CA GLU A 170 19.69 5.54 24.88
C GLU A 170 21.22 5.62 24.74
N ALA A 171 21.74 6.79 24.38
CA ALA A 171 23.16 7.03 24.48
C ALA A 171 23.55 6.93 25.96
N THR A 172 24.18 5.83 26.36
CA THR A 172 24.89 5.78 27.63
C THR A 172 25.90 6.92 27.57
N ASP A 173 25.74 7.93 28.44
CA ASP A 173 26.75 8.92 28.70
C ASP A 173 27.97 8.14 29.22
N GLU A 174 28.90 7.85 28.32
CA GLU A 174 30.27 7.45 28.70
C GLU A 174 30.91 8.72 29.24
N ASN A 175 30.88 8.85 30.59
CA ASN A 175 31.76 9.75 31.34
C ASN A 175 33.21 9.32 31.19
#